data_5a2c4c60f68ec66bc27e3a55c69d9cac
#
_entry.id   5a2c4c60f68ec66bc27e3a55c69d9cac
#
_cell.length_a   1.000
_cell.length_b   1.000
_cell.length_c   1.000
_cell.angle_alpha   90.00
_cell.angle_beta   90.00
_cell.angle_gamma   90.00
#
_symmetry.space_group_name_H-M   'P 1'
#
loop_
_entity.id
_entity.type
_entity.pdbx_description
1 polymer ?
#
loop_
_entity_poly.entity_id
_entity_poly.type
_entity_poly.pdbx_seq_one_letter_code
_entity_poly.pdbx_strand_id
1 'polypeptide(L)'
;MAVVLVSLTSGCASLQSSATEVGGVRKTDDRSVRDGGTLTVALNSDPDKLDPTLAQTLVGRTVFAGMCEKLYDIDEDGVVVPQLAAALPETSADGRTVTLKVRHGLKFSDGTRLGAAAVVTSLLRHRDLPGSARGTELAPVTTVEATGPYTVRMRLKQPYVPLTGVLADRAGMVMSPTALKKYGKNFTNHPSCVGPFRFVERVGGDRIVLKKDPNYYDADKVHLDGVVYKPIPDGNVRLANLRSGDLQIGDQMGPIDVQSALTEPKLQLFNSPSLGYQGIGLNVGNVKGLGQKPGKLDTPIARDVRVREAFELAIDRDTLNKVVFQGMYEPACGPISPQSAIAPGIKPQDCPKRDVAKARRLLKEAGVKTPLKIELKTSTTPEQGRVGQVLQAMVKEAGFDLSLRPTEYATMLSETDAGNYDVFTSGWSGRLDPDGNVANFLKTAGAMNAYGLGDPKIDKLIAEGSTVSDPARRTEIYDELTRRVQDAHTMIYLYRQKNYVVASKDVAGIRVYGDGLVRVTTAGYTR
;
A
#
# COMPACT_ATOMS: atom_id res chain seq x y z
N MET A 1 55.06 56.05 3.41
CA MET A 1 54.60 55.05 2.45
C MET A 1 54.15 53.84 3.25
N ALA A 2 52.86 53.69 3.48
CA ALA A 2 52.26 52.54 4.18
C ALA A 2 51.54 51.66 3.13
N VAL A 3 52.02 50.45 3.01
CA VAL A 3 51.42 49.44 2.11
C VAL A 3 50.33 48.71 2.88
N VAL A 4 49.10 48.85 2.41
CA VAL A 4 47.93 48.08 2.93
C VAL A 4 47.81 46.80 2.11
N LEU A 5 48.03 45.63 2.75
CA LEU A 5 47.72 44.32 2.18
C LEU A 5 46.22 44.02 2.39
N VAL A 6 45.50 43.91 1.30
CA VAL A 6 44.11 43.42 1.30
C VAL A 6 44.15 41.91 1.10
N SER A 7 43.78 41.14 2.15
CA SER A 7 43.61 39.69 2.09
C SER A 7 42.22 39.36 1.54
N LEU A 8 42.16 38.83 0.34
CA LEU A 8 40.95 38.23 -0.24
C LEU A 8 40.75 36.83 0.35
N THR A 9 39.86 36.70 1.31
CA THR A 9 39.36 35.39 1.76
C THR A 9 38.24 34.92 0.84
N SER A 10 38.55 33.93 -0.02
CA SER A 10 37.56 33.21 -0.82
C SER A 10 36.75 32.33 0.09
N GLY A 11 35.58 32.80 0.48
CA GLY A 11 34.57 31.96 1.18
C GLY A 11 33.92 31.00 0.20
N CYS A 12 34.31 29.72 0.23
CA CYS A 12 33.48 28.65 -0.30
C CYS A 12 32.21 28.53 0.57
N ALA A 13 31.14 29.18 0.13
CA ALA A 13 29.81 28.91 0.69
C ALA A 13 29.41 27.48 0.28
N SER A 14 29.50 26.55 1.22
CA SER A 14 28.86 25.27 1.10
C SER A 14 27.35 25.51 0.97
N LEU A 15 26.79 25.25 -0.21
CA LEU A 15 25.36 25.12 -0.43
C LEU A 15 24.90 23.88 0.35
N GLN A 16 24.68 24.04 1.65
CA GLN A 16 23.79 23.15 2.38
C GLN A 16 22.39 23.40 1.84
N SER A 17 21.94 22.54 0.92
CA SER A 17 20.52 22.45 0.61
C SER A 17 19.83 21.91 1.86
N SER A 18 19.35 22.81 2.71
CA SER A 18 18.29 22.47 3.66
C SER A 18 17.14 21.93 2.84
N ALA A 19 16.92 20.61 2.86
CA ALA A 19 15.65 20.03 2.47
C ALA A 19 14.61 20.68 3.38
N THR A 20 13.94 21.71 2.87
CA THR A 20 12.84 22.36 3.57
C THR A 20 11.80 21.28 3.76
N GLU A 21 11.50 20.91 4.99
CA GLU A 21 10.33 20.07 5.29
C GLU A 21 9.12 20.75 4.65
N VAL A 22 8.63 20.13 3.59
CA VAL A 22 7.52 20.66 2.81
C VAL A 22 6.25 20.53 3.64
N GLY A 23 5.90 21.60 4.32
CA GLY A 23 4.69 21.72 5.16
C GLY A 23 4.66 20.71 6.30
N GLY A 24 4.38 21.14 7.54
CA GLY A 24 4.20 20.20 8.65
C GLY A 24 3.19 19.11 8.31
N VAL A 25 3.27 17.94 8.95
CA VAL A 25 2.34 16.82 8.77
C VAL A 25 0.92 17.31 9.03
N ARG A 26 0.07 17.28 8.01
CA ARG A 26 -1.36 17.60 8.11
C ARG A 26 -2.17 16.39 7.71
N LYS A 27 -2.86 15.79 8.66
CA LYS A 27 -3.68 14.58 8.47
C LYS A 27 -5.16 14.88 8.36
N THR A 28 -5.63 16.00 8.94
CA THR A 28 -7.04 16.33 9.08
C THR A 28 -7.33 17.80 8.76
N ASP A 29 -8.59 18.10 8.44
CA ASP A 29 -9.10 19.45 8.27
C ASP A 29 -10.51 19.51 8.86
N ASP A 30 -10.67 20.15 10.00
CA ASP A 30 -11.91 20.18 10.78
C ASP A 30 -12.69 21.52 10.62
N ARG A 31 -12.41 22.29 9.55
CA ARG A 31 -13.21 23.47 9.21
C ARG A 31 -14.67 23.07 8.95
N SER A 32 -15.59 23.96 9.29
CA SER A 32 -17.03 23.72 9.09
C SER A 32 -17.37 23.61 7.61
N VAL A 33 -18.26 22.68 7.29
CA VAL A 33 -18.73 22.38 5.95
C VAL A 33 -20.24 22.61 5.84
N ARG A 34 -20.75 22.77 4.62
CA ARG A 34 -22.16 22.82 4.29
C ARG A 34 -22.62 21.50 3.68
N ASP A 35 -23.89 21.20 3.77
CA ASP A 35 -24.51 20.05 3.12
C ASP A 35 -24.65 20.27 1.61
N GLY A 36 -24.69 19.17 0.88
CA GLY A 36 -24.89 19.10 -0.56
C GLY A 36 -23.60 19.15 -1.38
N GLY A 37 -23.76 18.87 -2.66
CA GLY A 37 -22.71 18.83 -3.65
C GLY A 37 -22.04 17.48 -3.80
N THR A 38 -21.29 17.34 -4.89
CA THR A 38 -20.55 16.10 -5.23
C THR A 38 -19.06 16.43 -5.31
N LEU A 39 -18.21 15.67 -4.64
CA LEU A 39 -16.75 15.77 -4.76
C LEU A 39 -16.27 14.93 -5.93
N THR A 40 -15.32 15.48 -6.70
CA THR A 40 -14.53 14.71 -7.67
C THR A 40 -13.12 14.49 -7.11
N VAL A 41 -12.74 13.21 -6.99
CA VAL A 41 -11.45 12.75 -6.47
C VAL A 41 -10.68 12.09 -7.61
N ALA A 42 -9.51 12.60 -7.93
CA ALA A 42 -8.62 11.95 -8.90
C ALA A 42 -7.79 10.87 -8.21
N LEU A 43 -7.78 9.68 -8.81
CA LEU A 43 -6.93 8.55 -8.46
C LEU A 43 -5.75 8.45 -9.45
N ASN A 44 -4.62 7.93 -9.01
CA ASN A 44 -3.44 7.75 -9.89
C ASN A 44 -3.56 6.54 -10.85
N SER A 45 -4.54 5.68 -10.66
CA SER A 45 -4.86 4.54 -11.55
C SER A 45 -6.31 4.10 -11.38
N ASP A 46 -6.81 3.26 -12.30
CA ASP A 46 -8.12 2.61 -12.11
C ASP A 46 -7.99 1.45 -11.10
N PRO A 47 -8.91 1.29 -10.14
CA PRO A 47 -8.95 0.12 -9.28
C PRO A 47 -9.02 -1.20 -10.07
N ASP A 48 -8.26 -2.20 -9.66
CA ASP A 48 -8.29 -3.53 -10.25
C ASP A 48 -9.69 -4.17 -10.13
N LYS A 49 -10.28 -4.13 -8.94
CA LYS A 49 -11.61 -4.69 -8.63
C LYS A 49 -12.30 -3.88 -7.55
N LEU A 50 -13.65 -3.88 -7.55
CA LEU A 50 -14.48 -3.34 -6.47
C LEU A 50 -15.12 -4.47 -5.62
N ASP A 51 -14.34 -5.50 -5.36
CA ASP A 51 -14.66 -6.62 -4.48
C ASP A 51 -13.57 -6.71 -3.40
N PRO A 52 -13.85 -6.45 -2.11
CA PRO A 52 -12.85 -6.44 -1.05
C PRO A 52 -12.06 -7.75 -0.93
N THR A 53 -12.68 -8.88 -1.27
CA THR A 53 -12.02 -10.20 -1.24
C THR A 53 -10.93 -10.33 -2.30
N LEU A 54 -11.14 -9.73 -3.47
CA LEU A 54 -10.30 -9.93 -4.65
C LEU A 54 -9.37 -8.75 -4.96
N ALA A 55 -9.71 -7.53 -4.49
CA ALA A 55 -8.99 -6.30 -4.79
C ALA A 55 -7.59 -6.27 -4.14
N GLN A 56 -6.58 -5.81 -4.90
CA GLN A 56 -5.19 -5.73 -4.45
C GLN A 56 -4.68 -4.29 -4.33
N THR A 57 -5.25 -3.33 -5.10
CA THR A 57 -4.71 -1.98 -5.25
C THR A 57 -5.01 -1.03 -4.08
N LEU A 58 -4.15 -0.03 -3.87
CA LEU A 58 -4.37 1.05 -2.90
C LEU A 58 -5.54 1.95 -3.34
N VAL A 59 -5.62 2.28 -4.62
CA VAL A 59 -6.73 3.09 -5.16
C VAL A 59 -8.08 2.41 -4.95
N GLY A 60 -8.15 1.07 -5.02
CA GLY A 60 -9.33 0.31 -4.63
C GLY A 60 -9.69 0.51 -3.15
N ARG A 61 -8.69 0.55 -2.25
CA ARG A 61 -8.91 0.83 -0.82
C ARG A 61 -9.45 2.24 -0.59
N THR A 62 -8.97 3.25 -1.33
CA THR A 62 -9.47 4.64 -1.28
C THR A 62 -10.96 4.68 -1.66
N VAL A 63 -11.37 3.97 -2.72
CA VAL A 63 -12.79 3.88 -3.10
C VAL A 63 -13.61 3.15 -2.03
N PHE A 64 -13.10 2.04 -1.49
CA PHE A 64 -13.79 1.31 -0.41
C PHE A 64 -13.95 2.17 0.85
N ALA A 65 -13.01 3.03 1.20
CA ALA A 65 -13.15 3.93 2.35
C ALA A 65 -14.41 4.81 2.27
N GLY A 66 -14.92 5.06 1.05
CA GLY A 66 -16.18 5.78 0.81
C GLY A 66 -17.43 4.91 0.87
N MET A 67 -17.34 3.58 0.73
CA MET A 67 -18.54 2.75 0.56
C MET A 67 -18.58 1.43 1.34
N CYS A 68 -17.44 0.96 1.87
CA CYS A 68 -17.32 -0.33 2.57
C CYS A 68 -16.56 -0.17 3.86
N GLU A 69 -17.27 -0.03 4.97
CA GLU A 69 -16.66 -0.04 6.29
C GLU A 69 -16.17 -1.43 6.70
N LYS A 70 -15.28 -1.43 7.65
CA LYS A 70 -14.58 -2.60 8.19
C LYS A 70 -15.06 -2.91 9.60
N LEU A 71 -14.75 -4.07 10.12
CA LEU A 71 -15.01 -4.39 11.54
C LEU A 71 -14.27 -3.40 12.46
N TYR A 72 -13.05 -3.06 12.10
CA TYR A 72 -12.21 -2.06 12.78
C TYR A 72 -11.64 -1.08 11.76
N ASP A 73 -11.29 0.13 12.21
CA ASP A 73 -10.51 1.09 11.41
C ASP A 73 -9.30 1.54 12.23
N ILE A 74 -8.59 2.53 11.74
CA ILE A 74 -7.52 3.25 12.47
C ILE A 74 -7.92 4.70 12.67
N ASP A 75 -7.44 5.29 13.76
CA ASP A 75 -7.48 6.72 13.99
C ASP A 75 -6.27 7.44 13.35
N GLU A 76 -6.15 8.74 13.59
CA GLU A 76 -5.06 9.56 13.05
C GLU A 76 -3.68 9.19 13.59
N ASP A 77 -3.61 8.54 14.74
CA ASP A 77 -2.36 8.05 15.34
C ASP A 77 -2.02 6.61 14.92
N GLY A 78 -2.88 6.00 14.09
CA GLY A 78 -2.73 4.63 13.62
C GLY A 78 -3.16 3.58 14.64
N VAL A 79 -3.88 3.97 15.69
CA VAL A 79 -4.43 3.04 16.68
C VAL A 79 -5.69 2.39 16.12
N VAL A 80 -5.81 1.07 16.30
CA VAL A 80 -7.00 0.34 15.84
C VAL A 80 -8.20 0.70 16.71
N VAL A 81 -9.29 1.11 16.06
CA VAL A 81 -10.54 1.53 16.70
C VAL A 81 -11.73 0.72 16.16
N PRO A 82 -12.79 0.49 16.95
CA PRO A 82 -14.02 -0.15 16.49
C PRO A 82 -14.71 0.67 15.38
N GLN A 83 -15.20 -0.02 14.33
CA GLN A 83 -16.02 0.61 13.27
C GLN A 83 -17.38 -0.09 13.16
N LEU A 84 -17.53 -1.21 12.42
CA LEU A 84 -18.75 -2.02 12.44
C LEU A 84 -18.84 -2.89 13.71
N ALA A 85 -17.72 -3.22 14.33
CA ALA A 85 -17.69 -3.84 15.65
C ALA A 85 -18.04 -2.80 16.73
N ALA A 86 -18.72 -3.25 17.79
CA ALA A 86 -19.12 -2.39 18.91
C ALA A 86 -17.97 -2.07 19.88
N ALA A 87 -16.95 -2.93 19.95
CA ALA A 87 -15.76 -2.81 20.78
C ALA A 87 -14.59 -3.58 20.16
N LEU A 88 -13.38 -3.42 20.68
CA LEU A 88 -12.26 -4.29 20.35
C LEU A 88 -12.59 -5.75 20.71
N PRO A 89 -11.99 -6.74 20.02
CA PRO A 89 -12.35 -8.15 20.23
C PRO A 89 -11.84 -8.65 21.59
N GLU A 90 -12.59 -9.57 22.18
CA GLU A 90 -12.18 -10.33 23.35
C GLU A 90 -11.38 -11.56 22.91
N THR A 91 -10.18 -11.74 23.44
CA THR A 91 -9.33 -12.90 23.15
C THR A 91 -9.19 -13.78 24.38
N SER A 92 -9.34 -15.09 24.22
CA SER A 92 -9.15 -16.07 25.30
C SER A 92 -7.70 -16.08 25.81
N ALA A 93 -7.48 -16.55 27.04
CA ALA A 93 -6.16 -16.59 27.67
C ALA A 93 -5.12 -17.40 26.87
N ASP A 94 -5.56 -18.44 26.15
CA ASP A 94 -4.71 -19.24 25.25
C ASP A 94 -4.49 -18.60 23.87
N GLY A 95 -5.07 -17.43 23.62
CA GLY A 95 -4.96 -16.68 22.35
C GLY A 95 -5.65 -17.34 21.15
N ARG A 96 -6.43 -18.43 21.34
CA ARG A 96 -6.98 -19.23 20.25
C ARG A 96 -8.46 -19.03 19.98
N THR A 97 -9.15 -18.25 20.79
CA THR A 97 -10.54 -17.89 20.59
C THR A 97 -10.69 -16.39 20.60
N VAL A 98 -11.25 -15.84 19.55
CA VAL A 98 -11.50 -14.40 19.42
C VAL A 98 -12.99 -14.19 19.24
N THR A 99 -13.57 -13.34 20.11
CA THR A 99 -14.99 -13.01 20.09
C THR A 99 -15.15 -11.52 19.81
N LEU A 100 -15.98 -11.19 18.83
CA LEU A 100 -16.33 -9.81 18.50
C LEU A 100 -17.84 -9.59 18.54
N LYS A 101 -18.25 -8.38 18.89
CA LYS A 101 -19.64 -7.93 18.93
C LYS A 101 -19.86 -6.91 17.82
N VAL A 102 -20.88 -7.11 17.02
CA VAL A 102 -21.30 -6.21 15.93
C VAL A 102 -22.25 -5.16 16.47
N ARG A 103 -22.17 -3.92 15.99
CA ARG A 103 -23.13 -2.87 16.34
C ARG A 103 -24.55 -3.27 15.91
N HIS A 104 -25.54 -2.84 16.68
CA HIS A 104 -26.95 -3.06 16.38
C HIS A 104 -27.45 -2.04 15.34
N GLY A 105 -28.50 -2.39 14.61
CA GLY A 105 -29.22 -1.46 13.72
C GLY A 105 -28.57 -1.18 12.38
N LEU A 106 -27.39 -1.75 12.09
CA LEU A 106 -26.68 -1.52 10.84
C LEU A 106 -27.43 -2.13 9.63
N LYS A 107 -27.39 -1.40 8.50
CA LYS A 107 -27.95 -1.85 7.22
C LYS A 107 -26.91 -1.70 6.11
N PHE A 108 -26.91 -2.66 5.19
CA PHE A 108 -26.20 -2.55 3.93
C PHE A 108 -26.86 -1.53 3.00
N SER A 109 -26.13 -1.08 1.98
CA SER A 109 -26.63 -0.18 0.95
C SER A 109 -27.83 -0.74 0.15
N ASP A 110 -28.02 -2.05 0.13
CA ASP A 110 -29.20 -2.72 -0.45
C ASP A 110 -30.41 -2.78 0.52
N GLY A 111 -30.31 -2.18 1.70
CA GLY A 111 -31.36 -2.12 2.73
C GLY A 111 -31.43 -3.34 3.64
N THR A 112 -30.69 -4.43 3.36
CA THR A 112 -30.68 -5.62 4.22
C THR A 112 -29.92 -5.38 5.53
N ARG A 113 -30.29 -6.09 6.59
CA ARG A 113 -29.69 -5.89 7.93
C ARG A 113 -28.35 -6.60 8.04
N LEU A 114 -27.38 -5.92 8.68
CA LEU A 114 -26.12 -6.50 9.06
C LEU A 114 -26.22 -7.10 10.47
N GLY A 115 -25.86 -8.37 10.61
CA GLY A 115 -25.73 -9.08 11.87
C GLY A 115 -24.58 -10.06 11.80
N ALA A 116 -24.41 -10.89 12.83
CA ALA A 116 -23.32 -11.85 12.93
C ALA A 116 -23.21 -12.79 11.71
N ALA A 117 -24.33 -13.24 11.17
CA ALA A 117 -24.34 -14.13 9.99
C ALA A 117 -23.71 -13.49 8.74
N ALA A 118 -23.89 -12.19 8.53
CA ALA A 118 -23.27 -11.47 7.42
C ALA A 118 -21.74 -11.36 7.58
N VAL A 119 -21.27 -11.12 8.81
CA VAL A 119 -19.84 -11.13 9.14
C VAL A 119 -19.25 -12.50 8.89
N VAL A 120 -19.89 -13.57 9.36
CA VAL A 120 -19.47 -14.96 9.11
C VAL A 120 -19.36 -15.23 7.61
N THR A 121 -20.38 -14.88 6.82
CA THR A 121 -20.38 -15.03 5.35
C THR A 121 -19.20 -14.33 4.70
N SER A 122 -18.93 -13.09 5.11
CA SER A 122 -17.85 -12.30 4.53
C SER A 122 -16.46 -12.84 4.91
N LEU A 123 -16.25 -13.19 6.18
CA LEU A 123 -14.96 -13.72 6.65
C LEU A 123 -14.64 -15.08 6.03
N LEU A 124 -15.63 -15.99 5.92
CA LEU A 124 -15.46 -17.26 5.23
C LEU A 124 -15.16 -17.07 3.74
N ARG A 125 -15.85 -16.13 3.08
CA ARG A 125 -15.57 -15.80 1.68
C ARG A 125 -14.16 -15.25 1.52
N HIS A 126 -13.73 -14.34 2.39
CA HIS A 126 -12.36 -13.79 2.38
C HIS A 126 -11.32 -14.88 2.56
N ARG A 127 -11.56 -15.87 3.42
CA ARG A 127 -10.64 -16.97 3.68
C ARG A 127 -10.60 -18.01 2.55
N ASP A 128 -11.78 -18.41 2.06
CA ASP A 128 -11.95 -19.67 1.32
C ASP A 128 -12.18 -19.50 -0.18
N LEU A 129 -12.52 -18.27 -0.66
CA LEU A 129 -12.76 -18.07 -2.09
C LEU A 129 -11.48 -18.29 -2.90
N PRO A 130 -11.47 -19.18 -3.91
CA PRO A 130 -10.34 -19.33 -4.82
C PRO A 130 -9.94 -17.99 -5.46
N GLY A 131 -8.66 -17.64 -5.38
CA GLY A 131 -8.15 -16.34 -5.86
C GLY A 131 -8.37 -15.18 -4.90
N SER A 132 -8.79 -15.44 -3.65
CA SER A 132 -8.86 -14.41 -2.61
C SER A 132 -7.49 -13.82 -2.32
N ALA A 133 -7.40 -12.50 -2.37
CA ALA A 133 -6.23 -11.78 -1.91
C ALA A 133 -6.14 -11.67 -0.37
N ARG A 134 -7.13 -12.20 0.36
CA ARG A 134 -7.23 -12.20 1.84
C ARG A 134 -6.97 -13.57 2.46
N GLY A 135 -6.87 -14.63 1.63
CA GLY A 135 -6.72 -16.00 2.10
C GLY A 135 -5.57 -16.21 3.08
N THR A 136 -4.39 -15.68 2.77
CA THR A 136 -3.20 -15.77 3.67
C THR A 136 -3.41 -15.01 4.97
N GLU A 137 -4.07 -13.85 4.93
CA GLU A 137 -4.35 -12.99 6.10
C GLU A 137 -5.26 -13.68 7.11
N LEU A 138 -6.20 -14.52 6.63
CA LEU A 138 -7.16 -15.27 7.45
C LEU A 138 -6.84 -16.76 7.58
N ALA A 139 -5.73 -17.24 7.03
CA ALA A 139 -5.31 -18.65 7.11
C ALA A 139 -5.19 -19.20 8.55
N PRO A 140 -4.83 -18.41 9.57
CA PRO A 140 -4.85 -18.89 10.96
C PRO A 140 -6.23 -19.14 11.53
N VAL A 141 -7.32 -18.59 10.92
CA VAL A 141 -8.70 -18.74 11.38
C VAL A 141 -9.26 -20.07 10.89
N THR A 142 -9.58 -20.99 11.81
CA THR A 142 -10.09 -22.32 11.48
C THR A 142 -11.60 -22.35 11.37
N THR A 143 -12.31 -21.71 12.32
CA THR A 143 -13.79 -21.60 12.28
C THR A 143 -14.23 -20.17 12.52
N VAL A 144 -15.34 -19.80 11.89
CA VAL A 144 -16.03 -18.53 12.11
C VAL A 144 -17.51 -18.87 12.31
N GLU A 145 -18.08 -18.54 13.46
CA GLU A 145 -19.47 -18.90 13.81
C GLU A 145 -20.20 -17.72 14.45
N ALA A 146 -21.48 -17.60 14.14
CA ALA A 146 -22.39 -16.72 14.84
C ALA A 146 -22.87 -17.41 16.12
N THR A 147 -22.49 -16.91 17.29
CA THR A 147 -22.93 -17.44 18.60
C THR A 147 -24.10 -16.66 19.17
N GLY A 148 -24.58 -15.67 18.46
CA GLY A 148 -25.76 -14.86 18.74
C GLY A 148 -26.06 -13.95 17.56
N PRO A 149 -27.15 -13.17 17.58
CA PRO A 149 -27.54 -12.31 16.46
C PRO A 149 -26.48 -11.28 16.07
N TYR A 150 -25.64 -10.87 17.02
CA TYR A 150 -24.59 -9.84 16.87
C TYR A 150 -23.25 -10.27 17.45
N THR A 151 -23.07 -11.55 17.74
CA THR A 151 -21.80 -12.09 18.31
C THR A 151 -21.20 -13.10 17.35
N VAL A 152 -19.94 -12.86 16.98
CA VAL A 152 -19.15 -13.74 16.14
C VAL A 152 -17.99 -14.29 16.94
N ARG A 153 -17.78 -15.60 16.87
CA ARG A 153 -16.65 -16.30 17.45
C ARG A 153 -15.77 -16.86 16.34
N MET A 154 -14.48 -16.61 16.45
CA MET A 154 -13.44 -17.19 15.59
C MET A 154 -12.56 -18.11 16.42
N ARG A 155 -12.24 -19.30 15.91
CA ARG A 155 -11.23 -20.18 16.47
C ARG A 155 -9.99 -20.12 15.60
N LEU A 156 -8.83 -20.09 16.23
CA LEU A 156 -7.53 -19.98 15.58
C LEU A 156 -6.76 -21.28 15.76
N LYS A 157 -5.97 -21.65 14.75
CA LYS A 157 -5.06 -22.79 14.81
C LYS A 157 -3.98 -22.61 15.89
N GLN A 158 -3.56 -21.36 16.06
CA GLN A 158 -2.57 -20.88 17.03
C GLN A 158 -2.90 -19.43 17.39
N PRO A 159 -2.33 -18.82 18.44
CA PRO A 159 -2.45 -17.38 18.65
C PRO A 159 -2.09 -16.62 17.39
N TYR A 160 -2.83 -15.55 17.07
CA TYR A 160 -2.57 -14.71 15.91
C TYR A 160 -2.75 -13.24 16.27
N VAL A 161 -1.67 -12.63 16.73
CA VAL A 161 -1.62 -11.25 17.21
C VAL A 161 -2.07 -10.23 16.15
N PRO A 162 -1.73 -10.39 14.84
CA PRO A 162 -2.10 -9.44 13.80
C PRO A 162 -3.61 -9.37 13.50
N LEU A 163 -4.45 -10.28 14.00
CA LEU A 163 -5.83 -10.45 13.55
C LEU A 163 -6.66 -9.16 13.62
N THR A 164 -6.56 -8.38 14.70
CA THR A 164 -7.32 -7.13 14.83
C THR A 164 -6.90 -6.10 13.78
N GLY A 165 -5.60 -5.97 13.51
CA GLY A 165 -5.06 -5.13 12.44
C GLY A 165 -5.47 -5.63 11.03
N VAL A 166 -5.54 -6.93 10.81
CA VAL A 166 -6.06 -7.55 9.58
C VAL A 166 -7.52 -7.20 9.37
N LEU A 167 -8.33 -7.23 10.43
CA LEU A 167 -9.75 -6.86 10.40
C LEU A 167 -9.98 -5.34 10.35
N ALA A 168 -8.95 -4.53 10.48
CA ALA A 168 -8.96 -3.09 10.23
C ALA A 168 -8.64 -2.71 8.76
N ASP A 169 -8.52 -3.70 7.88
CA ASP A 169 -8.37 -3.51 6.44
C ASP A 169 -9.43 -4.35 5.68
N ARG A 170 -9.21 -4.62 4.39
CA ARG A 170 -10.18 -5.28 3.49
C ARG A 170 -10.70 -6.62 4.01
N ALA A 171 -9.90 -7.38 4.77
CA ALA A 171 -10.35 -8.62 5.39
C ALA A 171 -11.44 -8.43 6.46
N GLY A 172 -11.58 -7.23 7.00
CA GLY A 172 -12.66 -6.86 7.92
C GLY A 172 -13.86 -6.22 7.25
N MET A 173 -13.85 -5.98 5.93
CA MET A 173 -14.99 -5.43 5.21
C MET A 173 -16.12 -6.44 5.12
N VAL A 174 -17.34 -6.00 5.45
CA VAL A 174 -18.51 -6.86 5.46
C VAL A 174 -19.39 -6.55 4.26
N MET A 175 -19.62 -7.56 3.42
CA MET A 175 -20.41 -7.47 2.20
C MET A 175 -21.81 -8.01 2.43
N SER A 176 -22.83 -7.45 1.74
CA SER A 176 -24.20 -7.95 1.79
C SER A 176 -24.29 -9.40 1.30
N PRO A 177 -24.75 -10.36 2.14
CA PRO A 177 -24.97 -11.73 1.69
C PRO A 177 -26.01 -11.81 0.57
N THR A 178 -27.01 -10.92 0.55
CA THR A 178 -28.03 -10.82 -0.50
C THR A 178 -27.39 -10.43 -1.83
N ALA A 179 -26.53 -9.42 -1.85
CA ALA A 179 -25.82 -9.02 -3.05
C ALA A 179 -24.83 -10.10 -3.52
N LEU A 180 -24.09 -10.72 -2.59
CA LEU A 180 -23.19 -11.84 -2.92
C LEU A 180 -23.94 -12.99 -3.57
N LYS A 181 -25.10 -13.37 -3.03
CA LYS A 181 -25.95 -14.42 -3.60
C LYS A 181 -26.49 -14.04 -4.98
N LYS A 182 -26.95 -12.79 -5.13
CA LYS A 182 -27.57 -12.28 -6.37
C LYS A 182 -26.57 -12.16 -7.51
N TYR A 183 -25.39 -11.62 -7.25
CA TYR A 183 -24.43 -11.25 -8.29
C TYR A 183 -23.27 -12.25 -8.43
N GLY A 184 -22.98 -13.07 -7.44
CA GLY A 184 -21.94 -14.10 -7.49
C GLY A 184 -20.58 -13.54 -7.95
N LYS A 185 -20.04 -14.06 -9.05
CA LYS A 185 -18.76 -13.59 -9.63
C LYS A 185 -18.82 -12.15 -10.15
N ASN A 186 -20.01 -11.62 -10.40
CA ASN A 186 -20.22 -10.24 -10.87
C ASN A 186 -20.39 -9.24 -9.72
N PHE A 187 -20.14 -9.62 -8.46
CA PHE A 187 -20.23 -8.73 -7.30
C PHE A 187 -19.37 -7.48 -7.45
N THR A 188 -18.19 -7.59 -8.08
CA THR A 188 -17.28 -6.46 -8.33
C THR A 188 -17.92 -5.29 -9.10
N ASN A 189 -18.96 -5.55 -9.89
CA ASN A 189 -19.71 -4.53 -10.63
C ASN A 189 -20.99 -4.07 -9.89
N HIS A 190 -21.30 -4.68 -8.75
CA HIS A 190 -22.49 -4.40 -7.93
C HIS A 190 -22.15 -4.50 -6.43
N PRO A 191 -21.07 -3.84 -5.95
CA PRO A 191 -20.67 -3.93 -4.56
C PRO A 191 -21.77 -3.34 -3.65
N SER A 192 -22.06 -4.05 -2.56
CA SER A 192 -22.99 -3.60 -1.52
C SER A 192 -22.40 -3.90 -0.15
N CYS A 193 -22.10 -2.83 0.58
CA CYS A 193 -21.53 -2.84 1.92
C CYS A 193 -22.29 -1.88 2.83
N VAL A 194 -21.81 -1.69 4.05
CA VAL A 194 -22.19 -0.58 4.93
C VAL A 194 -21.15 0.53 4.73
N GLY A 195 -21.60 1.75 4.46
CA GLY A 195 -20.70 2.88 4.30
C GLY A 195 -21.44 4.19 4.07
N PRO A 196 -20.74 5.36 4.12
CA PRO A 196 -21.34 6.66 3.97
C PRO A 196 -21.97 6.89 2.58
N PHE A 197 -21.40 6.23 1.56
CA PHE A 197 -21.91 6.30 0.19
C PHE A 197 -22.19 4.88 -0.33
N ARG A 198 -23.14 4.76 -1.24
CA ARG A 198 -23.45 3.54 -1.97
C ARG A 198 -22.96 3.61 -3.41
N PHE A 199 -22.55 2.49 -3.94
CA PHE A 199 -22.15 2.35 -5.33
C PHE A 199 -23.32 2.64 -6.29
N VAL A 200 -23.03 3.36 -7.37
CA VAL A 200 -23.99 3.65 -8.46
C VAL A 200 -23.53 3.03 -9.77
N GLU A 201 -22.32 3.40 -10.24
CA GLU A 201 -21.77 2.88 -11.48
C GLU A 201 -20.24 2.91 -11.49
N ARG A 202 -19.66 2.09 -12.36
CA ARG A 202 -18.26 2.17 -12.78
C ARG A 202 -18.19 2.11 -14.30
N VAL A 203 -17.50 3.08 -14.89
CA VAL A 203 -17.04 3.05 -16.27
C VAL A 203 -15.52 2.91 -16.24
N GLY A 204 -15.01 1.75 -16.68
CA GLY A 204 -13.59 1.43 -16.61
C GLY A 204 -12.71 2.49 -17.28
N GLY A 205 -11.67 2.95 -16.58
CA GLY A 205 -10.77 4.00 -17.06
C GLY A 205 -11.34 5.42 -17.07
N ASP A 206 -12.63 5.62 -16.74
CA ASP A 206 -13.28 6.94 -16.75
C ASP A 206 -13.71 7.37 -15.36
N ARG A 207 -14.62 6.63 -14.71
CA ARG A 207 -15.16 7.05 -13.40
C ARG A 207 -15.77 5.91 -12.58
N ILE A 208 -15.84 6.16 -11.27
CA ILE A 208 -16.66 5.42 -10.30
C ILE A 208 -17.54 6.44 -9.58
N VAL A 209 -18.85 6.23 -9.59
CA VAL A 209 -19.83 7.15 -8.99
C VAL A 209 -20.42 6.51 -7.74
N LEU A 210 -20.31 7.24 -6.64
CA LEU A 210 -20.98 6.92 -5.38
C LEU A 210 -21.98 8.00 -5.04
N LYS A 211 -23.10 7.65 -4.39
CA LYS A 211 -24.11 8.58 -3.83
C LYS A 211 -24.27 8.36 -2.34
N LYS A 212 -24.63 9.38 -1.59
CA LYS A 212 -24.97 9.30 -0.17
C LYS A 212 -25.91 8.13 0.10
N ASP A 213 -25.57 7.30 1.08
CA ASP A 213 -26.40 6.14 1.43
C ASP A 213 -27.41 6.53 2.53
N PRO A 214 -28.72 6.49 2.23
CA PRO A 214 -29.75 6.79 3.22
C PRO A 214 -29.84 5.73 4.34
N ASN A 215 -29.25 4.57 4.15
CA ASN A 215 -29.25 3.48 5.15
C ASN A 215 -28.04 3.55 6.10
N TYR A 216 -27.11 4.48 5.86
CA TYR A 216 -25.91 4.59 6.68
C TYR A 216 -26.23 5.05 8.10
N TYR A 217 -25.68 4.36 9.10
CA TYR A 217 -26.03 4.59 10.52
C TYR A 217 -25.56 5.94 11.05
N ASP A 218 -24.52 6.54 10.46
CA ASP A 218 -23.97 7.86 10.78
C ASP A 218 -24.27 8.88 9.66
N ALA A 219 -25.44 8.78 9.01
CA ALA A 219 -25.81 9.61 7.86
C ALA A 219 -25.75 11.14 8.15
N ASP A 220 -25.95 11.55 9.40
CA ASP A 220 -25.84 12.94 9.82
C ASP A 220 -24.42 13.52 9.73
N LYS A 221 -23.39 12.65 9.70
CA LYS A 221 -22.00 13.05 9.49
C LYS A 221 -21.61 13.16 8.01
N VAL A 222 -22.48 12.76 7.12
CA VAL A 222 -22.23 12.75 5.67
C VAL A 222 -22.85 14.00 5.06
N HIS A 223 -22.02 14.95 4.67
CA HIS A 223 -22.47 16.25 4.15
C HIS A 223 -22.68 16.25 2.64
N LEU A 224 -21.94 15.41 1.89
CA LEU A 224 -21.98 15.34 0.44
C LEU A 224 -23.16 14.52 -0.09
N ASP A 225 -23.69 14.90 -1.26
CA ASP A 225 -24.65 14.09 -2.02
C ASP A 225 -24.00 12.88 -2.70
N GLY A 226 -22.70 12.98 -3.00
CA GLY A 226 -21.96 11.90 -3.65
C GLY A 226 -20.47 12.19 -3.84
N VAL A 227 -19.78 11.18 -4.35
CA VAL A 227 -18.36 11.24 -4.70
C VAL A 227 -18.15 10.58 -6.06
N VAL A 228 -17.38 11.24 -6.92
CA VAL A 228 -16.92 10.70 -8.20
C VAL A 228 -15.43 10.49 -8.14
N TYR A 229 -14.97 9.27 -8.30
CA TYR A 229 -13.55 8.94 -8.45
C TYR A 229 -13.20 8.86 -9.93
N LYS A 230 -12.14 9.57 -10.35
CA LYS A 230 -11.64 9.58 -11.73
C LYS A 230 -10.21 9.06 -11.78
N PRO A 231 -9.93 7.96 -12.48
CA PRO A 231 -8.56 7.52 -12.76
C PRO A 231 -7.88 8.52 -13.71
N ILE A 232 -6.86 9.22 -13.20
CA ILE A 232 -6.05 10.17 -13.97
C ILE A 232 -4.57 9.89 -13.62
N PRO A 233 -3.88 9.04 -14.39
CA PRO A 233 -2.51 8.61 -14.07
C PRO A 233 -1.47 9.74 -14.06
N ASP A 234 -1.63 10.75 -14.91
CA ASP A 234 -0.69 11.87 -15.03
C ASP A 234 -0.91 12.90 -13.92
N GLY A 235 0.12 13.15 -13.09
CA GLY A 235 0.07 14.09 -11.98
C GLY A 235 -0.12 15.54 -12.42
N ASN A 236 0.50 15.94 -13.56
CA ASN A 236 0.33 17.30 -14.08
C ASN A 236 -1.11 17.54 -14.54
N VAL A 237 -1.76 16.53 -15.14
CA VAL A 237 -3.17 16.60 -15.51
C VAL A 237 -4.04 16.69 -14.26
N ARG A 238 -3.75 15.91 -13.20
CA ARG A 238 -4.45 16.05 -11.90
C ARG A 238 -4.31 17.45 -11.34
N LEU A 239 -3.09 18.01 -11.32
CA LEU A 239 -2.83 19.36 -10.82
C LEU A 239 -3.52 20.43 -11.65
N ALA A 240 -3.52 20.32 -12.99
CA ALA A 240 -4.24 21.25 -13.88
C ALA A 240 -5.75 21.26 -13.59
N ASN A 241 -6.35 20.10 -13.40
CA ASN A 241 -7.78 19.98 -13.07
C ASN A 241 -8.10 20.47 -11.63
N LEU A 242 -7.16 20.36 -10.69
CA LEU A 242 -7.30 20.98 -9.35
C LEU A 242 -7.30 22.53 -9.46
N ARG A 243 -6.44 23.09 -10.32
CA ARG A 243 -6.37 24.55 -10.56
C ARG A 243 -7.62 25.09 -11.21
N SER A 244 -8.20 24.37 -12.20
CA SER A 244 -9.44 24.75 -12.85
C SER A 244 -10.68 24.57 -11.98
N GLY A 245 -10.61 23.73 -10.93
CA GLY A 245 -11.74 23.37 -10.06
C GLY A 245 -12.56 22.18 -10.56
N ASP A 246 -12.15 21.52 -11.66
CA ASP A 246 -12.80 20.29 -12.16
C ASP A 246 -12.59 19.09 -11.22
N LEU A 247 -11.53 19.13 -10.42
CA LEU A 247 -11.23 18.22 -9.33
C LEU A 247 -11.16 18.97 -8.01
N GLN A 248 -11.64 18.35 -6.94
CA GLN A 248 -11.50 18.87 -5.59
C GLN A 248 -10.39 18.20 -4.80
N ILE A 249 -10.06 16.95 -5.13
CA ILE A 249 -9.02 16.17 -4.43
C ILE A 249 -8.17 15.41 -5.45
N GLY A 250 -6.85 15.55 -5.37
CA GLY A 250 -5.86 14.73 -6.07
C GLY A 250 -5.18 13.79 -5.07
N ASP A 251 -5.48 12.50 -5.19
CA ASP A 251 -4.86 11.45 -4.38
C ASP A 251 -3.49 11.06 -4.93
N GLN A 252 -2.56 10.70 -4.04
CA GLN A 252 -1.20 10.23 -4.37
C GLN A 252 -0.47 11.15 -5.37
N MET A 253 -0.40 12.43 -5.02
CA MET A 253 0.33 13.41 -5.81
C MET A 253 1.84 13.18 -5.71
N GLY A 254 2.53 13.26 -6.84
CA GLY A 254 3.98 13.11 -6.85
C GLY A 254 4.71 14.34 -6.29
N PRO A 255 5.97 14.21 -5.84
CA PRO A 255 6.74 15.32 -5.28
C PRO A 255 6.83 16.58 -6.16
N ILE A 256 6.97 16.41 -7.47
CA ILE A 256 7.04 17.53 -8.43
C ILE A 256 5.71 18.29 -8.45
N ASP A 257 4.59 17.56 -8.47
CA ASP A 257 3.26 18.16 -8.49
C ASP A 257 2.94 18.85 -7.16
N VAL A 258 3.38 18.26 -6.05
CA VAL A 258 3.25 18.85 -4.70
C VAL A 258 3.98 20.18 -4.60
N GLN A 259 5.23 20.27 -5.07
CA GLN A 259 5.97 21.53 -5.08
C GLN A 259 5.24 22.62 -5.86
N SER A 260 4.68 22.27 -7.01
CA SER A 260 3.87 23.20 -7.81
C SER A 260 2.56 23.56 -7.11
N ALA A 261 1.91 22.62 -6.43
CA ALA A 261 0.65 22.86 -5.71
C ALA A 261 0.82 23.81 -4.51
N LEU A 262 1.99 23.79 -3.84
CA LEU A 262 2.28 24.66 -2.70
C LEU A 262 2.31 26.16 -3.04
N THR A 263 2.54 26.51 -4.30
CA THR A 263 2.50 27.90 -4.77
C THR A 263 1.09 28.38 -5.11
N GLU A 264 0.08 27.49 -5.06
CA GLU A 264 -1.31 27.81 -5.44
C GLU A 264 -2.14 28.25 -4.21
N PRO A 265 -2.61 29.51 -4.16
CA PRO A 265 -3.34 30.01 -3.00
C PRO A 265 -4.64 29.27 -2.69
N LYS A 266 -5.27 28.66 -3.72
CA LYS A 266 -6.54 27.92 -3.61
C LYS A 266 -6.37 26.46 -3.23
N LEU A 267 -5.15 25.94 -3.17
CA LEU A 267 -4.87 24.55 -2.86
C LEU A 267 -4.31 24.40 -1.44
N GLN A 268 -4.48 23.22 -0.89
CA GLN A 268 -3.96 22.78 0.40
C GLN A 268 -3.37 21.38 0.29
N LEU A 269 -2.35 21.11 1.10
CA LEU A 269 -1.66 19.83 1.14
C LEU A 269 -2.02 19.06 2.41
N PHE A 270 -2.34 17.78 2.24
CA PHE A 270 -2.33 16.79 3.30
C PHE A 270 -1.17 15.85 3.07
N ASN A 271 -0.50 15.44 4.14
CA ASN A 271 0.58 14.48 4.06
C ASN A 271 0.64 13.59 5.29
N SER A 272 1.07 12.36 5.09
CA SER A 272 1.38 11.42 6.17
C SER A 272 2.55 10.51 5.76
N PRO A 273 3.40 10.05 6.69
CA PRO A 273 4.38 9.01 6.39
C PRO A 273 3.70 7.72 5.91
N SER A 274 4.27 7.05 4.92
CA SER A 274 3.75 5.76 4.47
C SER A 274 4.26 4.60 5.33
N LEU A 275 3.40 3.64 5.59
CA LEU A 275 3.77 2.34 6.17
C LEU A 275 4.36 1.39 5.11
N GLY A 276 4.28 1.77 3.84
CA GLY A 276 4.65 0.95 2.70
C GLY A 276 6.09 1.10 2.23
N TYR A 277 6.33 0.53 1.08
CA TYR A 277 7.61 0.59 0.36
C TYR A 277 7.40 0.51 -1.14
N GLN A 278 8.40 0.95 -1.88
CA GLN A 278 8.51 0.78 -3.34
C GLN A 278 9.87 0.19 -3.67
N GLY A 279 9.92 -0.60 -4.73
CA GLY A 279 11.16 -1.24 -5.14
C GLY A 279 11.03 -2.07 -6.41
N ILE A 280 11.87 -3.06 -6.55
CA ILE A 280 11.93 -3.96 -7.69
C ILE A 280 11.83 -5.39 -7.21
N GLY A 281 10.84 -6.12 -7.70
CA GLY A 281 10.70 -7.56 -7.49
C GLY A 281 11.42 -8.35 -8.59
N LEU A 282 12.17 -9.36 -8.20
CA LEU A 282 12.89 -10.26 -9.09
C LEU A 282 12.22 -11.63 -9.09
N ASN A 283 11.95 -12.19 -10.27
CA ASN A 283 11.38 -13.53 -10.35
C ASN A 283 12.46 -14.58 -10.09
N VAL A 284 12.37 -15.26 -8.95
CA VAL A 284 13.31 -16.32 -8.57
C VAL A 284 12.69 -17.73 -8.59
N GLY A 285 11.34 -17.81 -8.74
CA GLY A 285 10.66 -19.10 -8.69
C GLY A 285 9.18 -19.07 -9.00
N ASN A 286 8.60 -17.94 -9.37
CA ASN A 286 7.20 -17.87 -9.78
C ASN A 286 7.04 -18.38 -11.22
N VAL A 287 6.78 -19.68 -11.37
CA VAL A 287 6.58 -20.37 -12.66
C VAL A 287 5.16 -20.89 -12.86
N LYS A 288 4.35 -20.90 -11.77
CA LYS A 288 3.01 -21.50 -11.77
C LYS A 288 1.93 -20.53 -11.31
N GLY A 289 2.30 -19.27 -11.06
CA GLY A 289 1.41 -18.26 -10.54
C GLY A 289 1.38 -18.18 -9.00
N LEU A 290 0.66 -17.18 -8.51
CA LEU A 290 0.53 -16.92 -7.07
C LEU A 290 -0.05 -18.10 -6.28
N GLY A 291 0.31 -18.19 -5.00
CA GLY A 291 -0.18 -19.22 -4.09
C GLY A 291 0.38 -20.60 -4.35
N GLN A 292 1.29 -20.75 -5.32
CA GLN A 292 1.94 -22.01 -5.66
C GLN A 292 3.33 -22.12 -5.04
N LYS A 293 3.80 -23.35 -4.83
CA LYS A 293 5.19 -23.55 -4.41
C LYS A 293 6.14 -23.08 -5.51
N PRO A 294 7.25 -22.43 -5.13
CA PRO A 294 8.27 -22.01 -6.08
C PRO A 294 8.75 -23.12 -6.98
N GLY A 295 8.92 -22.81 -8.25
CA GLY A 295 9.52 -23.69 -9.25
C GLY A 295 10.94 -23.28 -9.60
N LYS A 296 11.57 -24.02 -10.51
CA LYS A 296 12.92 -23.72 -10.99
C LYS A 296 12.84 -22.85 -12.24
N LEU A 297 13.49 -21.69 -12.19
CA LEU A 297 13.71 -20.81 -13.33
C LEU A 297 15.17 -20.86 -13.76
N ASP A 298 15.39 -20.89 -15.08
CA ASP A 298 16.72 -20.99 -15.67
C ASP A 298 17.24 -19.63 -16.17
N THR A 299 17.10 -18.60 -15.35
CA THR A 299 17.68 -17.28 -15.59
C THR A 299 18.84 -17.02 -14.62
N PRO A 300 19.87 -16.24 -14.99
CA PRO A 300 20.96 -15.90 -14.08
C PRO A 300 20.47 -15.26 -12.78
N ILE A 301 19.47 -14.38 -12.84
CA ILE A 301 18.85 -13.74 -11.67
C ILE A 301 18.20 -14.75 -10.73
N ALA A 302 17.49 -15.74 -11.27
CA ALA A 302 16.81 -16.74 -10.46
C ALA A 302 17.78 -17.73 -9.81
N ARG A 303 18.81 -18.15 -10.56
CA ARG A 303 19.75 -19.19 -10.13
C ARG A 303 20.78 -18.75 -9.10
N ASP A 304 21.24 -17.51 -9.18
CA ASP A 304 22.42 -17.08 -8.41
C ASP A 304 22.15 -15.79 -7.63
N VAL A 305 22.24 -15.88 -6.30
CA VAL A 305 22.06 -14.73 -5.39
C VAL A 305 23.10 -13.63 -5.65
N ARG A 306 24.33 -13.98 -6.08
CA ARG A 306 25.38 -13.01 -6.40
C ARG A 306 24.98 -12.09 -7.56
N VAL A 307 24.20 -12.59 -8.53
CA VAL A 307 23.65 -11.77 -9.63
C VAL A 307 22.63 -10.78 -9.10
N ARG A 308 21.79 -11.19 -8.15
CA ARG A 308 20.81 -10.31 -7.51
C ARG A 308 21.49 -9.25 -6.62
N GLU A 309 22.49 -9.66 -5.84
CA GLU A 309 23.33 -8.76 -5.05
C GLU A 309 24.04 -7.74 -5.95
N ALA A 310 24.60 -8.18 -7.08
CA ALA A 310 25.23 -7.29 -8.06
C ALA A 310 24.25 -6.26 -8.62
N PHE A 311 23.00 -6.66 -8.89
CA PHE A 311 21.96 -5.76 -9.36
C PHE A 311 21.61 -4.72 -8.29
N GLU A 312 21.48 -5.11 -7.03
CA GLU A 312 21.22 -4.17 -5.91
C GLU A 312 22.37 -3.21 -5.69
N LEU A 313 23.64 -3.69 -5.70
CA LEU A 313 24.82 -2.85 -5.53
C LEU A 313 25.06 -1.87 -6.68
N ALA A 314 24.42 -2.08 -7.83
CA ALA A 314 24.45 -1.11 -8.93
C ALA A 314 23.59 0.13 -8.65
N ILE A 315 22.68 0.09 -7.68
CA ILE A 315 21.66 1.12 -7.42
C ILE A 315 22.10 2.06 -6.31
N ASP A 316 22.00 3.37 -6.57
CA ASP A 316 22.15 4.44 -5.59
C ASP A 316 20.78 5.00 -5.20
N ARG A 317 20.31 4.64 -4.01
CA ARG A 317 19.00 5.05 -3.51
C ARG A 317 18.91 6.54 -3.22
N ASP A 318 20.00 7.15 -2.75
CA ASP A 318 20.03 8.58 -2.43
C ASP A 318 19.97 9.41 -3.72
N THR A 319 20.75 9.03 -4.73
CA THR A 319 20.70 9.66 -6.06
C THR A 319 19.33 9.45 -6.73
N LEU A 320 18.76 8.26 -6.65
CA LEU A 320 17.40 7.98 -7.17
C LEU A 320 16.37 8.92 -6.52
N ASN A 321 16.40 9.02 -5.18
CA ASN A 321 15.49 9.88 -4.42
C ASN A 321 15.67 11.36 -4.80
N LYS A 322 16.90 11.82 -4.90
CA LYS A 322 17.21 13.21 -5.27
C LYS A 322 16.77 13.54 -6.69
N VAL A 323 17.07 12.69 -7.66
CA VAL A 323 16.81 12.95 -9.09
C VAL A 323 15.34 12.81 -9.44
N VAL A 324 14.66 11.77 -8.94
CA VAL A 324 13.28 11.50 -9.29
C VAL A 324 12.28 12.20 -8.36
N PHE A 325 12.59 12.26 -7.06
CA PHE A 325 11.66 12.69 -6.01
C PHE A 325 12.10 13.96 -5.29
N GLN A 326 13.15 14.66 -5.78
CA GLN A 326 13.65 15.91 -5.18
C GLN A 326 14.02 15.77 -3.69
N GLY A 327 14.39 14.56 -3.25
CA GLY A 327 14.69 14.25 -1.86
C GLY A 327 13.49 14.16 -0.92
N MET A 328 12.25 14.19 -1.45
CA MET A 328 11.02 14.23 -0.63
C MET A 328 10.59 12.86 -0.11
N TYR A 329 11.13 11.77 -0.64
CA TYR A 329 10.91 10.41 -0.15
C TYR A 329 12.09 9.92 0.69
N GLU A 330 11.97 8.76 1.30
CA GLU A 330 13.03 8.18 2.15
C GLU A 330 13.60 6.92 1.51
N PRO A 331 14.92 6.72 1.45
CA PRO A 331 15.52 5.44 1.07
C PRO A 331 15.00 4.30 1.94
N ALA A 332 14.82 3.13 1.34
CA ALA A 332 14.36 1.93 2.05
C ALA A 332 15.17 0.70 1.63
N CYS A 333 15.38 -0.22 2.57
CA CYS A 333 16.01 -1.51 2.32
C CYS A 333 15.34 -2.66 3.08
N GLY A 334 14.07 -2.50 3.46
CA GLY A 334 13.31 -3.57 4.12
C GLY A 334 11.80 -3.37 4.02
N PRO A 335 11.02 -4.42 4.30
CA PRO A 335 9.57 -4.45 4.13
C PRO A 335 8.81 -3.65 5.20
N ILE A 336 9.40 -3.44 6.37
CA ILE A 336 8.72 -2.86 7.53
C ILE A 336 9.12 -1.40 7.69
N SER A 337 8.13 -0.52 7.83
CA SER A 337 8.35 0.92 7.99
C SER A 337 8.94 1.23 9.37
N PRO A 338 9.87 2.21 9.48
CA PRO A 338 10.29 2.76 10.77
C PRO A 338 9.14 3.39 11.58
N GLN A 339 8.01 3.69 10.93
CA GLN A 339 6.79 4.20 11.58
C GLN A 339 5.94 3.09 12.22
N SER A 340 6.29 1.82 12.01
CA SER A 340 5.62 0.70 12.69
C SER A 340 5.97 0.69 14.18
N ALA A 341 5.01 0.39 15.05
CA ALA A 341 5.26 0.20 16.48
C ALA A 341 6.21 -0.99 16.77
N ILE A 342 6.33 -1.91 15.82
CA ILE A 342 7.24 -3.07 15.84
C ILE A 342 8.26 -2.89 14.71
N ALA A 343 8.96 -1.75 14.69
CA ALA A 343 9.95 -1.47 13.67
C ALA A 343 11.26 -2.22 13.93
N PRO A 344 11.83 -2.92 12.93
CA PRO A 344 13.21 -3.42 13.01
C PRO A 344 14.21 -2.29 13.22
N GLY A 345 15.37 -2.62 13.81
CA GLY A 345 16.45 -1.67 14.03
C GLY A 345 17.15 -1.15 12.77
N ILE A 346 16.80 -1.67 11.60
CA ILE A 346 17.39 -1.30 10.30
C ILE A 346 16.85 0.07 9.87
N LYS A 347 17.75 1.00 9.67
CA LYS A 347 17.47 2.40 9.30
C LYS A 347 17.87 2.70 7.85
N PRO A 348 17.40 3.79 7.23
CA PRO A 348 17.76 4.16 5.85
C PRO A 348 19.27 4.24 5.58
N GLN A 349 20.07 4.68 6.57
CA GLN A 349 21.53 4.73 6.45
C GLN A 349 22.21 3.37 6.42
N ASP A 350 21.53 2.30 6.87
CA ASP A 350 22.06 0.94 6.90
C ASP A 350 21.84 0.20 5.57
N CYS A 351 21.15 0.84 4.62
CA CYS A 351 20.90 0.28 3.30
C CYS A 351 22.21 0.05 2.52
N PRO A 352 22.28 -1.04 1.70
CA PRO A 352 23.44 -1.29 0.86
C PRO A 352 23.79 -0.08 0.02
N LYS A 353 25.05 0.37 0.11
CA LYS A 353 25.56 1.47 -0.69
C LYS A 353 25.97 0.97 -2.08
N ARG A 354 25.86 1.85 -3.07
CA ARG A 354 26.26 1.55 -4.43
C ARG A 354 27.75 1.19 -4.50
N ASP A 355 28.06 0.03 -5.11
CA ASP A 355 29.43 -0.46 -5.37
C ASP A 355 29.49 -1.18 -6.73
N VAL A 356 29.76 -0.42 -7.78
CA VAL A 356 29.85 -0.93 -9.16
C VAL A 356 31.00 -1.89 -9.33
N ALA A 357 32.10 -1.70 -8.62
CA ALA A 357 33.26 -2.57 -8.72
C ALA A 357 32.97 -3.95 -8.14
N LYS A 358 32.33 -4.00 -6.96
CA LYS A 358 31.85 -5.26 -6.35
C LYS A 358 30.79 -5.92 -7.23
N ALA A 359 29.84 -5.16 -7.77
CA ALA A 359 28.81 -5.69 -8.66
C ALA A 359 29.40 -6.41 -9.89
N ARG A 360 30.35 -5.78 -10.57
CA ARG A 360 31.05 -6.40 -11.72
C ARG A 360 31.83 -7.66 -11.31
N ARG A 361 32.47 -7.66 -10.15
CA ARG A 361 33.19 -8.83 -9.63
C ARG A 361 32.23 -9.99 -9.38
N LEU A 362 31.09 -9.75 -8.73
CA LEU A 362 30.07 -10.77 -8.46
C LEU A 362 29.51 -11.37 -9.76
N LEU A 363 29.23 -10.56 -10.79
CA LEU A 363 28.81 -11.08 -12.10
C LEU A 363 29.86 -11.99 -12.73
N LYS A 364 31.13 -11.61 -12.66
CA LYS A 364 32.25 -12.41 -13.14
C LYS A 364 32.38 -13.76 -12.38
N GLU A 365 32.30 -13.70 -11.03
CA GLU A 365 32.35 -14.89 -10.16
C GLU A 365 31.14 -15.82 -10.37
N ALA A 366 29.99 -15.28 -10.73
CA ALA A 366 28.79 -16.02 -11.11
C ALA A 366 28.86 -16.59 -12.53
N GLY A 367 29.92 -16.30 -13.29
CA GLY A 367 30.11 -16.79 -14.67
C GLY A 367 29.11 -16.16 -15.66
N VAL A 368 28.58 -15.00 -15.37
CA VAL A 368 27.57 -14.34 -16.20
C VAL A 368 28.25 -13.54 -17.31
N LYS A 369 27.80 -13.75 -18.55
CA LYS A 369 28.20 -12.94 -19.69
C LYS A 369 27.59 -11.55 -19.60
N THR A 370 28.41 -10.52 -19.65
CA THR A 370 27.95 -9.11 -19.62
C THR A 370 28.02 -8.47 -21.02
N PRO A 371 27.11 -7.53 -21.37
CA PRO A 371 26.00 -7.08 -20.51
C PRO A 371 24.90 -8.14 -20.38
N LEU A 372 24.41 -8.35 -19.16
CA LEU A 372 23.25 -9.21 -18.89
C LEU A 372 21.96 -8.48 -19.25
N LYS A 373 21.22 -9.01 -20.22
CA LYS A 373 19.92 -8.46 -20.64
C LYS A 373 18.83 -8.82 -19.64
N ILE A 374 18.04 -7.83 -19.23
CA ILE A 374 16.92 -7.96 -18.28
C ILE A 374 15.80 -7.04 -18.73
N GLU A 375 14.55 -7.50 -18.68
CA GLU A 375 13.38 -6.68 -18.91
C GLU A 375 12.77 -6.20 -17.57
N LEU A 376 12.62 -4.87 -17.39
CA LEU A 376 11.90 -4.28 -16.27
C LEU A 376 10.49 -3.90 -16.70
N LYS A 377 9.49 -4.58 -16.17
CA LYS A 377 8.10 -4.13 -16.26
C LYS A 377 7.85 -3.00 -15.28
N THR A 378 7.28 -1.91 -15.77
CA THR A 378 6.96 -0.73 -14.97
C THR A 378 5.57 -0.21 -15.33
N SER A 379 4.89 0.47 -14.41
CA SER A 379 3.61 1.09 -14.75
C SER A 379 3.80 2.26 -15.73
N THR A 380 2.71 2.64 -16.41
CA THR A 380 2.72 3.71 -17.42
C THR A 380 2.73 5.12 -16.82
N THR A 381 2.82 5.27 -15.49
CA THR A 381 2.89 6.61 -14.88
C THR A 381 4.22 7.29 -15.22
N PRO A 382 4.23 8.62 -15.46
CA PRO A 382 5.46 9.35 -15.73
C PRO A 382 6.51 9.22 -14.63
N GLU A 383 6.10 9.13 -13.38
CA GLU A 383 6.99 8.93 -12.24
C GLU A 383 7.73 7.58 -12.33
N GLN A 384 7.00 6.49 -12.58
CA GLN A 384 7.61 5.16 -12.73
C GLN A 384 8.48 5.06 -13.98
N GLY A 385 8.13 5.78 -15.04
CA GLY A 385 9.00 5.92 -16.23
C GLY A 385 10.34 6.56 -15.87
N ARG A 386 10.35 7.64 -15.09
CA ARG A 386 11.59 8.27 -14.61
C ARG A 386 12.40 7.36 -13.69
N VAL A 387 11.75 6.65 -12.77
CA VAL A 387 12.42 5.62 -11.94
C VAL A 387 13.12 4.61 -12.83
N GLY A 388 12.42 4.04 -13.81
CA GLY A 388 13.00 3.06 -14.74
C GLY A 388 14.21 3.59 -15.50
N GLN A 389 14.15 4.82 -16.02
CA GLN A 389 15.26 5.45 -16.75
C GLN A 389 16.50 5.66 -15.87
N VAL A 390 16.32 6.11 -14.64
CA VAL A 390 17.43 6.29 -13.69
C VAL A 390 18.05 4.95 -13.33
N LEU A 391 17.23 3.92 -13.07
CA LEU A 391 17.72 2.57 -12.81
C LEU A 391 18.48 2.00 -14.01
N GLN A 392 17.95 2.17 -15.22
CA GLN A 392 18.61 1.74 -16.46
C GLN A 392 20.02 2.32 -16.59
N ALA A 393 20.17 3.63 -16.33
CA ALA A 393 21.47 4.29 -16.36
C ALA A 393 22.42 3.73 -15.28
N MET A 394 21.94 3.54 -14.06
CA MET A 394 22.75 3.05 -12.93
C MET A 394 23.26 1.62 -13.15
N VAL A 395 22.38 0.69 -13.53
CA VAL A 395 22.75 -0.72 -13.64
C VAL A 395 23.61 -1.02 -14.87
N LYS A 396 23.52 -0.16 -15.91
CA LYS A 396 24.38 -0.27 -17.11
C LYS A 396 25.85 -0.24 -16.76
N GLU A 397 26.26 0.62 -15.83
CA GLU A 397 27.64 0.71 -15.39
C GLU A 397 28.14 -0.56 -14.71
N ALA A 398 27.26 -1.34 -14.10
CA ALA A 398 27.61 -2.61 -13.46
C ALA A 398 27.65 -3.80 -14.43
N GLY A 399 27.20 -3.63 -15.68
CA GLY A 399 27.20 -4.69 -16.69
C GLY A 399 25.83 -5.30 -16.93
N PHE A 400 24.74 -4.61 -16.61
CA PHE A 400 23.38 -5.00 -16.99
C PHE A 400 22.88 -4.16 -18.18
N ASP A 401 22.08 -4.77 -19.03
CA ASP A 401 21.36 -4.13 -20.13
C ASP A 401 19.85 -4.22 -19.81
N LEU A 402 19.37 -3.17 -19.11
CA LEU A 402 17.99 -3.10 -18.64
C LEU A 402 17.09 -2.48 -19.69
N SER A 403 16.18 -3.25 -20.27
CA SER A 403 15.10 -2.74 -21.14
C SER A 403 13.86 -2.40 -20.31
N LEU A 404 13.16 -1.31 -20.65
CA LEU A 404 11.93 -0.90 -19.98
C LEU A 404 10.72 -1.34 -20.77
N ARG A 405 9.74 -1.95 -20.09
CA ARG A 405 8.43 -2.32 -20.65
C ARG A 405 7.30 -1.65 -19.86
N PRO A 406 6.89 -0.42 -20.25
CA PRO A 406 5.72 0.22 -19.66
C PRO A 406 4.46 -0.60 -19.94
N THR A 407 3.72 -0.91 -18.87
CA THR A 407 2.51 -1.74 -18.92
C THR A 407 1.44 -1.08 -18.05
N GLU A 408 0.18 -1.11 -18.50
CA GLU A 408 -0.92 -0.66 -17.65
C GLU A 408 -0.91 -1.43 -16.33
N TYR A 409 -1.20 -0.75 -15.20
CA TYR A 409 -0.90 -1.27 -13.86
C TYR A 409 -1.61 -2.59 -13.53
N ALA A 410 -2.91 -2.71 -13.84
CA ALA A 410 -3.65 -3.95 -13.57
C ALA A 410 -3.17 -5.11 -14.47
N THR A 411 -2.82 -4.80 -15.70
CA THR A 411 -2.21 -5.76 -16.65
C THR A 411 -0.84 -6.20 -16.15
N MET A 412 0.00 -5.26 -15.68
CA MET A 412 1.30 -5.57 -15.10
C MET A 412 1.16 -6.52 -13.91
N LEU A 413 0.23 -6.25 -12.99
CA LEU A 413 -0.04 -7.15 -11.86
C LEU A 413 -0.46 -8.54 -12.33
N SER A 414 -1.39 -8.64 -13.30
CA SER A 414 -1.85 -9.92 -13.83
C SER A 414 -0.72 -10.74 -14.47
N GLU A 415 0.17 -10.08 -15.22
CA GLU A 415 1.32 -10.73 -15.84
C GLU A 415 2.35 -11.18 -14.79
N THR A 416 2.60 -10.37 -13.77
CA THR A 416 3.54 -10.72 -12.68
C THR A 416 2.99 -11.79 -11.77
N ASP A 417 1.69 -11.77 -11.49
CA ASP A 417 1.00 -12.82 -10.75
C ASP A 417 1.12 -14.18 -11.45
N ALA A 418 1.07 -14.19 -12.78
CA ALA A 418 1.27 -15.38 -13.60
C ALA A 418 2.75 -15.82 -13.76
N GLY A 419 3.72 -15.01 -13.30
CA GLY A 419 5.15 -15.28 -13.43
C GLY A 419 5.78 -14.84 -14.76
N ASN A 420 5.08 -14.09 -15.59
CA ASN A 420 5.52 -13.67 -16.93
C ASN A 420 6.37 -12.38 -16.88
N TYR A 421 7.53 -12.43 -16.21
CA TYR A 421 8.44 -11.29 -16.08
C TYR A 421 9.84 -11.75 -15.61
N ASP A 422 10.85 -10.91 -15.86
CA ASP A 422 12.17 -11.02 -15.24
C ASP A 422 12.23 -10.21 -13.94
N VAL A 423 12.01 -8.89 -14.06
CA VAL A 423 11.91 -7.97 -12.94
C VAL A 423 10.74 -7.01 -13.16
N PHE A 424 10.15 -6.47 -12.06
CA PHE A 424 9.06 -5.51 -12.16
C PHE A 424 9.12 -4.49 -11.03
N THR A 425 8.57 -3.29 -11.28
CA THR A 425 8.38 -2.31 -10.20
C THR A 425 7.32 -2.83 -9.25
N SER A 426 7.68 -3.03 -8.01
CA SER A 426 6.85 -3.61 -6.96
C SER A 426 6.68 -2.62 -5.82
N GLY A 427 5.49 -2.56 -5.26
CA GLY A 427 5.20 -1.70 -4.13
C GLY A 427 4.09 -2.22 -3.24
N TRP A 428 4.10 -1.74 -2.02
CA TRP A 428 3.09 -2.05 -1.02
C TRP A 428 2.71 -0.79 -0.25
N SER A 429 1.42 -0.58 -0.02
CA SER A 429 0.92 0.59 0.73
C SER A 429 1.11 0.46 2.25
N GLY A 430 1.57 -0.69 2.70
CA GLY A 430 1.84 -0.96 4.11
C GLY A 430 0.63 -1.33 4.95
N ARG A 431 0.93 -1.92 6.10
CA ARG A 431 0.01 -2.26 7.17
C ARG A 431 0.64 -1.87 8.49
N LEU A 432 -0.19 -1.64 9.50
CA LEU A 432 0.26 -1.30 10.85
C LEU A 432 1.07 -2.43 11.47
N ASP A 433 0.51 -3.65 11.44
CA ASP A 433 1.23 -4.82 11.92
C ASP A 433 2.24 -5.29 10.85
N PRO A 434 3.49 -5.56 11.25
CA PRO A 434 4.54 -6.05 10.35
C PRO A 434 4.16 -7.31 9.56
N ASP A 435 3.37 -8.22 10.14
CA ASP A 435 2.91 -9.43 9.47
C ASP A 435 2.21 -9.12 8.14
N GLY A 436 1.38 -8.08 8.12
CA GLY A 436 0.69 -7.61 6.90
C GLY A 436 1.62 -7.03 5.83
N ASN A 437 2.89 -6.78 6.14
CA ASN A 437 3.91 -6.30 5.20
C ASN A 437 4.80 -7.44 4.69
N VAL A 438 4.78 -8.60 5.31
CA VAL A 438 5.69 -9.70 5.00
C VAL A 438 4.98 -11.00 4.62
N ALA A 439 3.91 -11.40 5.34
CA ALA A 439 3.34 -12.74 5.22
C ALA A 439 2.82 -13.06 3.81
N ASN A 440 2.04 -12.16 3.21
CA ASN A 440 1.49 -12.37 1.86
C ASN A 440 2.57 -12.44 0.77
N PHE A 441 3.69 -11.73 0.94
CA PHE A 441 4.70 -11.53 -0.09
C PHE A 441 5.88 -12.50 0.02
N LEU A 442 6.26 -12.88 1.25
CA LEU A 442 7.53 -13.55 1.52
C LEU A 442 7.35 -15.00 1.98
N LYS A 443 6.15 -15.36 2.49
CA LYS A 443 5.86 -16.74 2.87
C LYS A 443 5.81 -17.62 1.62
N THR A 444 6.39 -18.81 1.71
CA THR A 444 6.28 -19.84 0.66
C THR A 444 4.82 -20.07 0.31
N ALA A 445 4.47 -19.98 -0.98
CA ALA A 445 3.11 -20.04 -1.49
C ALA A 445 2.16 -18.94 -0.91
N GLY A 446 2.69 -17.81 -0.48
CA GLY A 446 1.91 -16.65 -0.07
C GLY A 446 1.04 -16.12 -1.22
N ALA A 447 -0.14 -15.59 -0.88
CA ALA A 447 -1.15 -15.17 -1.86
C ALA A 447 -0.69 -14.02 -2.79
N MET A 448 0.40 -13.34 -2.45
CA MET A 448 1.01 -12.25 -3.22
C MET A 448 2.52 -12.45 -3.40
N ASN A 449 3.03 -13.67 -3.20
CA ASN A 449 4.45 -13.98 -3.40
C ASN A 449 4.75 -14.10 -4.92
N ALA A 450 4.65 -12.98 -5.61
CA ALA A 450 4.95 -12.90 -7.04
C ALA A 450 6.43 -13.23 -7.33
N TYR A 451 7.33 -13.05 -6.36
CA TYR A 451 8.77 -13.32 -6.52
C TYR A 451 9.07 -14.81 -6.63
N GLY A 452 8.21 -15.68 -6.10
CA GLY A 452 8.44 -17.11 -6.02
C GLY A 452 9.55 -17.45 -5.02
N LEU A 453 9.67 -16.67 -3.94
CA LEU A 453 10.58 -16.97 -2.83
C LEU A 453 10.06 -18.18 -2.05
N GLY A 454 10.94 -19.15 -1.77
CA GLY A 454 10.66 -20.28 -0.89
C GLY A 454 11.81 -20.48 0.09
N ASP A 455 11.67 -19.94 1.30
CA ASP A 455 12.67 -20.03 2.35
C ASP A 455 12.03 -20.47 3.66
N PRO A 456 12.28 -21.73 4.11
CA PRO A 456 11.68 -22.26 5.34
C PRO A 456 12.04 -21.48 6.60
N LYS A 457 13.17 -20.76 6.62
CA LYS A 457 13.56 -19.93 7.76
C LYS A 457 12.74 -18.65 7.80
N ILE A 458 12.49 -18.03 6.64
CA ILE A 458 11.57 -16.89 6.51
C ILE A 458 10.16 -17.32 6.94
N ASP A 459 9.66 -18.46 6.47
CA ASP A 459 8.36 -19.00 6.87
C ASP A 459 8.25 -19.19 8.39
N LYS A 460 9.31 -19.71 9.02
CA LYS A 460 9.37 -19.89 10.46
C LYS A 460 9.34 -18.55 11.21
N LEU A 461 10.12 -17.56 10.79
CA LEU A 461 10.17 -16.24 11.41
C LEU A 461 8.82 -15.50 11.28
N ILE A 462 8.16 -15.59 10.12
CA ILE A 462 6.80 -15.05 9.92
C ILE A 462 5.82 -15.71 10.89
N ALA A 463 5.85 -17.05 10.99
CA ALA A 463 4.97 -17.78 11.89
C ALA A 463 5.22 -17.40 13.36
N GLU A 464 6.47 -17.31 13.80
CA GLU A 464 6.85 -16.91 15.16
C GLU A 464 6.41 -15.46 15.46
N GLY A 465 6.74 -14.49 14.58
CA GLY A 465 6.39 -13.09 14.76
C GLY A 465 4.88 -12.82 14.79
N SER A 466 4.08 -13.69 14.18
CA SER A 466 2.61 -13.59 14.20
C SER A 466 1.97 -14.17 15.47
N THR A 467 2.70 -14.98 16.25
CA THR A 467 2.17 -15.66 17.44
C THR A 467 2.62 -15.05 18.76
N VAL A 468 3.76 -14.38 18.77
CA VAL A 468 4.35 -13.76 19.97
C VAL A 468 3.66 -12.41 20.23
N SER A 469 3.14 -12.20 21.44
CA SER A 469 2.48 -10.95 21.84
C SER A 469 3.43 -9.89 22.41
N ASP A 470 4.60 -10.29 22.92
CA ASP A 470 5.60 -9.36 23.48
C ASP A 470 6.22 -8.49 22.35
N PRO A 471 6.09 -7.14 22.41
CA PRO A 471 6.54 -6.26 21.37
C PRO A 471 8.07 -6.28 21.13
N ALA A 472 8.86 -6.41 22.22
CA ALA A 472 10.32 -6.41 22.12
C ALA A 472 10.79 -7.69 21.40
N ARG A 473 10.25 -8.84 21.78
CA ARG A 473 10.54 -10.11 21.12
C ARG A 473 10.08 -10.12 19.66
N ARG A 474 8.93 -9.53 19.35
CA ARG A 474 8.47 -9.37 17.96
C ARG A 474 9.42 -8.51 17.14
N THR A 475 9.93 -7.42 17.72
CA THR A 475 10.92 -6.56 17.05
C THR A 475 12.18 -7.35 16.68
N GLU A 476 12.73 -8.17 17.59
CA GLU A 476 13.88 -9.02 17.31
C GLU A 476 13.62 -10.02 16.17
N ILE A 477 12.45 -10.67 16.18
CA ILE A 477 12.06 -11.63 15.13
C ILE A 477 11.97 -10.95 13.77
N TYR A 478 11.31 -9.79 13.69
CA TYR A 478 11.18 -9.07 12.43
C TYR A 478 12.48 -8.41 11.97
N ASP A 479 13.40 -8.14 12.88
CA ASP A 479 14.75 -7.68 12.57
C ASP A 479 15.56 -8.82 11.91
N GLU A 480 15.55 -10.03 12.47
CA GLU A 480 16.16 -11.22 11.86
C GLU A 480 15.53 -11.52 10.49
N LEU A 481 14.20 -11.48 10.39
CA LEU A 481 13.47 -11.67 9.13
C LEU A 481 13.90 -10.66 8.07
N THR A 482 14.00 -9.38 8.43
CA THR A 482 14.37 -8.33 7.48
C THR A 482 15.78 -8.53 6.94
N ARG A 483 16.76 -8.89 7.79
CA ARG A 483 18.12 -9.20 7.32
C ARG A 483 18.13 -10.38 6.36
N ARG A 484 17.39 -11.45 6.67
CA ARG A 484 17.33 -12.62 5.78
C ARG A 484 16.67 -12.31 4.44
N VAL A 485 15.68 -11.46 4.42
CA VAL A 485 15.04 -10.97 3.17
C VAL A 485 16.01 -10.12 2.36
N GLN A 486 16.81 -9.29 3.02
CA GLN A 486 17.89 -8.53 2.36
C GLN A 486 18.92 -9.49 1.72
N ASP A 487 19.38 -10.51 2.45
CA ASP A 487 20.34 -11.49 1.95
C ASP A 487 19.81 -12.30 0.76
N ALA A 488 18.50 -12.46 0.63
CA ALA A 488 17.88 -13.15 -0.50
C ALA A 488 17.85 -12.31 -1.78
N HIS A 489 17.89 -10.99 -1.67
CA HIS A 489 17.84 -10.03 -2.80
C HIS A 489 16.71 -10.30 -3.81
N THR A 490 15.56 -10.79 -3.35
CA THR A 490 14.40 -11.08 -4.23
C THR A 490 13.49 -9.89 -4.41
N MET A 491 13.47 -9.00 -3.41
CA MET A 491 12.84 -7.70 -3.45
C MET A 491 13.89 -6.66 -3.06
N ILE A 492 14.28 -5.83 -4.01
CA ILE A 492 15.17 -4.70 -3.79
C ILE A 492 14.32 -3.49 -3.41
N TYR A 493 14.25 -3.21 -2.11
CA TYR A 493 13.54 -2.03 -1.60
C TYR A 493 14.33 -0.77 -1.97
N LEU A 494 13.65 0.22 -2.52
CA LEU A 494 14.28 1.45 -3.01
C LEU A 494 13.95 2.66 -2.15
N TYR A 495 12.67 2.89 -1.90
CA TYR A 495 12.21 4.06 -1.16
C TYR A 495 10.86 3.84 -0.47
N ARG A 496 10.57 4.71 0.50
CA ARG A 496 9.25 4.88 1.10
C ARG A 496 8.67 6.21 0.64
N GLN A 497 7.46 6.15 0.14
CA GLN A 497 6.71 7.34 -0.24
C GLN A 497 6.21 8.07 1.02
N LYS A 498 5.94 9.35 0.89
CA LYS A 498 4.97 10.05 1.73
C LYS A 498 3.64 10.07 0.99
N ASN A 499 2.55 9.93 1.73
CA ASN A 499 1.20 10.02 1.16
C ASN A 499 0.88 11.51 0.99
N TYR A 500 0.92 12.00 -0.23
CA TYR A 500 0.58 13.38 -0.56
C TYR A 500 -0.80 13.44 -1.20
N VAL A 501 -1.69 14.23 -0.60
CA VAL A 501 -3.02 14.55 -1.13
C VAL A 501 -3.13 16.05 -1.25
N VAL A 502 -3.40 16.54 -2.46
CA VAL A 502 -3.66 17.95 -2.72
C VAL A 502 -5.16 18.14 -2.86
N ALA A 503 -5.72 19.12 -2.17
CA ALA A 503 -7.14 19.40 -2.22
C ALA A 503 -7.42 20.91 -2.43
N SER A 504 -8.59 21.23 -2.98
CA SER A 504 -9.11 22.60 -2.96
C SER A 504 -9.32 23.07 -1.52
N LYS A 505 -9.03 24.35 -1.24
CA LYS A 505 -9.37 24.97 0.04
C LYS A 505 -10.88 25.16 0.23
N ASP A 506 -11.67 25.02 -0.85
CA ASP A 506 -13.13 25.05 -0.78
C ASP A 506 -13.73 23.77 -0.21
N VAL A 507 -12.88 22.78 0.11
CA VAL A 507 -13.28 21.50 0.72
C VAL A 507 -12.58 21.34 2.06
N ALA A 508 -13.33 20.85 3.05
CA ALA A 508 -12.83 20.50 4.38
C ALA A 508 -13.39 19.13 4.83
N GLY A 509 -13.07 18.68 6.03
CA GLY A 509 -13.50 17.38 6.55
C GLY A 509 -12.76 16.17 5.94
N ILE A 510 -11.68 16.41 5.18
CA ILE A 510 -10.83 15.37 4.61
C ILE A 510 -9.89 14.82 5.70
N ARG A 511 -9.66 13.51 5.68
CA ARG A 511 -8.71 12.82 6.58
C ARG A 511 -7.78 11.92 5.79
N VAL A 512 -6.46 12.01 6.07
CA VAL A 512 -5.41 11.20 5.43
C VAL A 512 -4.48 10.67 6.51
N TYR A 513 -4.56 9.37 6.77
CA TYR A 513 -3.78 8.71 7.81
C TYR A 513 -2.56 7.96 7.25
N GLY A 514 -1.81 7.28 8.12
CA GLY A 514 -0.60 6.54 7.74
C GLY A 514 -0.83 5.39 6.75
N ASP A 515 -2.07 4.91 6.62
CA ASP A 515 -2.46 3.90 5.63
C ASP A 515 -2.63 4.46 4.20
N GLY A 516 -2.49 5.78 4.03
CA GLY A 516 -2.54 6.48 2.76
C GLY A 516 -3.93 6.64 2.14
N LEU A 517 -5.01 6.34 2.89
CA LEU A 517 -6.36 6.45 2.35
C LEU A 517 -6.91 7.87 2.51
N VAL A 518 -7.53 8.38 1.44
CA VAL A 518 -8.34 9.60 1.49
C VAL A 518 -9.72 9.26 2.01
N ARG A 519 -10.03 9.72 3.23
CA ARG A 519 -11.33 9.55 3.87
C ARG A 519 -12.19 10.78 3.64
N VAL A 520 -13.37 10.57 3.07
CA VAL A 520 -14.31 11.64 2.66
C VAL A 520 -15.65 11.57 3.38
N THR A 521 -15.79 10.72 4.40
CA THR A 521 -17.04 10.53 5.15
C THR A 521 -17.58 11.84 5.71
N THR A 522 -16.70 12.67 6.30
CA THR A 522 -17.03 13.96 6.89
C THR A 522 -16.69 15.14 5.98
N ALA A 523 -16.26 14.86 4.74
CA ALA A 523 -15.90 15.90 3.81
C ALA A 523 -17.13 16.68 3.30
N GLY A 524 -16.91 17.94 2.96
CA GLY A 524 -17.91 18.80 2.36
C GLY A 524 -17.29 20.09 1.85
N TYR A 525 -18.10 20.89 1.17
CA TYR A 525 -17.69 22.23 0.76
C TYR A 525 -17.71 23.17 1.96
N THR A 526 -16.71 24.02 2.08
CA THR A 526 -16.62 25.03 3.15
C THR A 526 -17.79 26.02 3.04
N ARG A 527 -18.15 26.63 4.18
CA ARG A 527 -19.20 27.68 4.25
C ARG A 527 -18.65 29.00 3.75
#